data_858649235c390fc15e973708339fc461
#
_entry.id   858649235c390fc15e973708339fc461
#
_cell.length_a   1.000
_cell.length_b   1.000
_cell.length_c   1.000
_cell.angle_alpha   90.00
_cell.angle_beta   90.00
_cell.angle_gamma   90.00
#
_symmetry.space_group_name_H-M   'P 1'
#
loop_
_entity.id
_entity.type
_entity.pdbx_description
1 polymer ?
#
loop_
_entity_poly.entity_id
_entity_poly.type
_entity_poly.pdbx_seq_one_letter_code
_entity_poly.pdbx_strand_id
1 'polypeptide(L)'
;MKLQNLEKPSDAVSDTVDVIADSNYSNVSEAYNHAFRAWRNKEDNPYAFRCKKQKKEAVYIEGKGFHEPDPAAEERRSLIQITMVIGMAIFAYLLIENLLTAILMGIAQIAGMDVGYCYSDGTVYGNQTAALVILMCKTVLKFMVPVLILRCCFRMPRRVAYHWKLDSPREFPAAIAVTLIVFAVANVWLLFSPVNFLSSSTLGEAYYTVSYMRRSYQIVYLVFEVLAISICKELLLHGDMLHVLRQFGDWDAVILTAVVAVCLSHSCTTILMELTFSLVSGVAVLRSGSVVPAIFCRLLYHVMLFGLFAMEIWQSSFWQSYCLLFLFLVL
;
A
#
# COMPACT_ATOMS: atom_id res chain seq x y z
N MET A 1 35.10 7.97 -51.93
CA MET A 1 35.47 7.66 -50.54
C MET A 1 34.18 7.40 -49.77
N LYS A 2 33.76 6.14 -49.63
CA LYS A 2 32.50 5.75 -48.98
C LYS A 2 32.75 5.75 -47.48
N LEU A 3 32.07 6.62 -46.75
CA LEU A 3 31.99 6.53 -45.28
C LEU A 3 31.17 5.28 -44.95
N GLN A 4 31.85 4.30 -44.43
CA GLN A 4 31.26 3.10 -43.87
C GLN A 4 30.38 3.49 -42.66
N ASN A 5 29.14 3.02 -42.68
CA ASN A 5 28.23 3.07 -41.57
C ASN A 5 28.90 2.41 -40.36
N LEU A 6 29.28 3.22 -39.38
CA LEU A 6 29.58 2.75 -38.05
C LEU A 6 28.25 2.27 -37.49
N GLU A 7 28.08 0.96 -37.46
CA GLU A 7 27.00 0.30 -36.73
C GLU A 7 27.00 0.83 -35.31
N LYS A 8 25.84 1.26 -34.90
CA LYS A 8 25.59 1.60 -33.49
C LYS A 8 25.92 0.37 -32.64
N PRO A 9 26.90 0.40 -31.74
CA PRO A 9 27.05 -0.69 -30.79
C PRO A 9 26.05 -0.47 -29.69
N SER A 10 24.94 -1.18 -29.86
CA SER A 10 24.22 -0.84 -28.85
C SER A 10 23.23 -1.61 -28.15
N ASP A 11 22.51 -2.38 -28.68
CA ASP A 11 21.41 -3.08 -28.07
C ASP A 11 21.89 -4.24 -27.17
N ALA A 12 23.04 -4.85 -27.49
CA ALA A 12 23.61 -5.95 -26.74
C ALA A 12 24.12 -5.61 -25.31
N VAL A 13 24.56 -4.36 -25.06
CA VAL A 13 25.02 -3.94 -23.72
C VAL A 13 23.84 -3.53 -22.84
N SER A 14 22.81 -3.01 -23.44
CA SER A 14 21.52 -2.75 -22.77
C SER A 14 20.90 -4.06 -22.29
N ASP A 15 20.89 -5.08 -23.17
CA ASP A 15 20.36 -6.39 -22.85
C ASP A 15 21.12 -7.11 -21.71
N THR A 16 22.44 -6.93 -21.62
CA THR A 16 23.22 -7.57 -20.55
C THR A 16 23.02 -6.93 -19.17
N VAL A 17 22.78 -5.63 -19.10
CA VAL A 17 22.44 -4.96 -17.84
C VAL A 17 21.01 -5.27 -17.41
N ASP A 18 20.09 -5.35 -18.36
CA ASP A 18 18.73 -5.80 -18.09
C ASP A 18 18.68 -7.29 -17.68
N VAL A 19 19.52 -8.14 -18.24
CA VAL A 19 19.65 -9.55 -17.84
C VAL A 19 20.20 -9.71 -16.43
N ILE A 20 21.14 -8.89 -15.99
CA ILE A 20 21.65 -8.91 -14.59
C ILE A 20 20.58 -8.42 -13.61
N ALA A 21 19.85 -7.37 -13.96
CA ALA A 21 18.69 -6.93 -13.18
C ALA A 21 17.56 -7.97 -13.21
N ASP A 22 17.38 -8.68 -14.32
CA ASP A 22 16.36 -9.71 -14.52
C ASP A 22 16.65 -11.04 -13.80
N SER A 23 17.90 -11.37 -13.49
CA SER A 23 18.21 -12.57 -12.72
C SER A 23 17.55 -12.59 -11.33
N ASN A 24 17.28 -11.41 -10.77
CA ASN A 24 16.52 -11.24 -9.52
C ASN A 24 15.00 -11.37 -9.73
N TYR A 25 14.51 -11.35 -10.96
CA TYR A 25 13.10 -11.37 -11.33
C TYR A 25 12.63 -12.69 -11.96
N SER A 26 13.45 -13.73 -11.91
CA SER A 26 13.27 -14.99 -12.65
C SER A 26 11.96 -15.76 -12.34
N ASN A 27 11.25 -15.40 -11.28
CA ASN A 27 10.02 -16.09 -10.86
C ASN A 27 8.73 -15.26 -11.10
N VAL A 28 8.83 -14.12 -11.75
CA VAL A 28 7.70 -13.24 -12.01
C VAL A 28 7.27 -13.35 -13.47
N SER A 29 5.98 -13.28 -13.72
CA SER A 29 5.41 -13.31 -15.08
C SER A 29 6.13 -12.37 -16.05
N GLU A 30 6.54 -12.89 -17.20
CA GLU A 30 7.20 -12.10 -18.26
C GLU A 30 6.34 -10.92 -18.74
N ALA A 31 5.03 -11.11 -18.83
CA ALA A 31 4.11 -10.04 -19.26
C ALA A 31 4.07 -8.88 -18.25
N TYR A 32 4.10 -9.19 -16.97
CA TYR A 32 4.13 -8.18 -15.90
C TYR A 32 5.46 -7.43 -15.89
N ASN A 33 6.57 -8.15 -16.01
CA ASN A 33 7.90 -7.55 -16.11
C ASN A 33 8.06 -6.70 -17.37
N HIS A 34 7.57 -7.17 -18.50
CA HIS A 34 7.61 -6.43 -19.75
C HIS A 34 6.84 -5.10 -19.64
N ALA A 35 5.64 -5.11 -19.06
CA ALA A 35 4.86 -3.90 -18.85
C ALA A 35 5.58 -2.90 -17.90
N PHE A 36 6.21 -3.40 -16.83
CA PHE A 36 6.99 -2.58 -15.92
C PHE A 36 8.23 -1.96 -16.61
N ARG A 37 9.00 -2.76 -17.37
CA ARG A 37 10.17 -2.28 -18.13
C ARG A 37 9.78 -1.24 -19.17
N ALA A 38 8.68 -1.47 -19.90
CA ALA A 38 8.19 -0.52 -20.90
C ALA A 38 7.84 0.83 -20.27
N TRP A 39 7.23 0.84 -19.08
CA TRP A 39 6.97 2.08 -18.34
C TRP A 39 8.25 2.73 -17.83
N ARG A 40 9.15 1.95 -17.20
CA ARG A 40 10.42 2.44 -16.65
C ARG A 40 11.30 3.07 -17.74
N ASN A 41 11.40 2.42 -18.89
CA ASN A 41 12.29 2.82 -19.98
C ASN A 41 11.71 3.89 -20.89
N LYS A 42 10.50 4.38 -20.63
CA LYS A 42 9.87 5.43 -21.43
C LYS A 42 10.70 6.71 -21.37
N GLU A 43 11.03 7.31 -22.52
CA GLU A 43 11.97 8.44 -22.63
C GLU A 43 11.53 9.68 -21.85
N ASP A 44 10.22 9.92 -21.82
CA ASP A 44 9.60 11.08 -21.16
C ASP A 44 9.25 10.83 -19.67
N ASN A 45 9.72 9.74 -19.05
CA ASN A 45 9.50 9.47 -17.64
C ASN A 45 10.59 10.17 -16.79
N PRO A 46 10.30 11.30 -16.13
CA PRO A 46 11.29 12.05 -15.36
C PRO A 46 11.71 11.34 -14.07
N TYR A 47 10.95 10.35 -13.63
CA TYR A 47 11.20 9.60 -12.39
C TYR A 47 11.81 8.21 -12.64
N ALA A 48 12.04 7.85 -13.91
CA ALA A 48 12.69 6.60 -14.21
C ALA A 48 14.17 6.69 -13.85
N PHE A 49 14.56 5.95 -12.83
CA PHE A 49 15.97 5.67 -12.61
C PHE A 49 16.44 4.73 -13.72
N ARG A 50 17.25 5.27 -14.60
CA ARG A 50 17.90 4.52 -15.64
C ARG A 50 19.33 4.29 -15.20
N CYS A 51 19.65 3.08 -14.78
CA CYS A 51 21.02 2.64 -14.66
C CYS A 51 21.62 2.50 -16.07
N LYS A 52 21.60 3.59 -16.82
CA LYS A 52 22.38 3.66 -18.05
C LYS A 52 23.82 3.68 -17.57
N LYS A 53 24.62 2.72 -18.02
CA LYS A 53 26.04 3.00 -18.29
C LYS A 53 26.04 4.11 -19.33
N GLN A 54 25.88 5.34 -18.84
CA GLN A 54 25.98 6.49 -19.71
C GLN A 54 27.33 6.39 -20.36
N LYS A 55 27.37 6.47 -21.69
CA LYS A 55 28.56 6.87 -22.37
C LYS A 55 29.05 8.07 -21.56
N LYS A 56 30.29 8.03 -21.11
CA LYS A 56 30.96 9.13 -20.40
C LYS A 56 31.13 10.31 -21.37
N GLU A 57 30.04 10.89 -21.79
CA GLU A 57 30.04 12.13 -22.51
C GLU A 57 30.12 13.24 -21.47
N ALA A 58 31.34 13.69 -21.22
CA ALA A 58 31.57 14.83 -20.40
C ALA A 58 30.80 16.03 -20.98
N VAL A 59 29.86 16.55 -20.20
CA VAL A 59 29.11 17.75 -20.60
C VAL A 59 29.90 18.96 -20.14
N TYR A 60 30.19 19.86 -21.08
CA TYR A 60 30.81 21.14 -20.73
C TYR A 60 29.77 22.06 -20.10
N ILE A 61 29.98 22.42 -18.84
CA ILE A 61 29.16 23.39 -18.12
C ILE A 61 29.95 24.69 -18.05
N GLU A 62 29.39 25.77 -18.59
CA GLU A 62 30.02 27.09 -18.57
C GLU A 62 30.34 27.53 -17.13
N GLY A 63 31.58 27.86 -16.89
CA GLY A 63 32.08 28.20 -15.56
C GLY A 63 32.51 27.04 -14.65
N LYS A 64 32.21 25.77 -15.02
CA LYS A 64 32.58 24.56 -14.25
C LYS A 64 33.46 23.59 -15.04
N GLY A 65 33.64 23.81 -16.37
CA GLY A 65 34.42 22.91 -17.21
C GLY A 65 33.67 21.63 -17.58
N PHE A 66 34.43 20.62 -18.02
CA PHE A 66 33.88 19.32 -18.36
C PHE A 66 33.46 18.57 -17.09
N HIS A 67 32.18 18.25 -17.00
CA HIS A 67 31.63 17.50 -15.90
C HIS A 67 31.18 16.12 -16.39
N GLU A 68 31.76 15.07 -15.84
CA GLU A 68 31.25 13.70 -16.04
C GLU A 68 30.02 13.51 -15.16
N PRO A 69 28.88 13.07 -15.68
CA PRO A 69 27.72 12.77 -14.87
C PRO A 69 28.07 11.63 -13.90
N ASP A 70 27.90 11.88 -12.61
CA ASP A 70 28.05 10.87 -11.57
C ASP A 70 26.76 10.05 -11.45
N PRO A 71 26.78 8.76 -11.80
CA PRO A 71 25.59 7.90 -11.72
C PRO A 71 25.01 7.83 -10.31
N ALA A 72 25.84 7.88 -9.28
CA ALA A 72 25.40 7.85 -7.89
C ALA A 72 24.67 9.14 -7.49
N ALA A 73 25.11 10.28 -8.00
CA ALA A 73 24.44 11.55 -7.77
C ALA A 73 23.06 11.62 -8.45
N GLU A 74 22.94 11.06 -9.66
CA GLU A 74 21.66 10.99 -10.37
C GLU A 74 20.67 10.02 -9.69
N GLU A 75 21.16 8.87 -9.23
CA GLU A 75 20.37 7.92 -8.44
C GLU A 75 19.84 8.58 -7.18
N ARG A 76 20.70 9.23 -6.43
CA ARG A 76 20.32 9.97 -5.20
C ARG A 76 19.27 11.03 -5.51
N ARG A 77 19.43 11.79 -6.59
CA ARG A 77 18.47 12.81 -7.01
C ARG A 77 17.12 12.21 -7.33
N SER A 78 17.08 11.12 -8.09
CA SER A 78 15.85 10.40 -8.45
C SER A 78 15.17 9.85 -7.21
N LEU A 79 15.93 9.25 -6.27
CA LEU A 79 15.42 8.75 -5.02
C LEU A 79 14.79 9.86 -4.17
N ILE A 80 15.45 11.00 -4.04
CA ILE A 80 14.93 12.16 -3.31
C ILE A 80 13.62 12.65 -3.93
N GLN A 81 13.56 12.78 -5.26
CA GLN A 81 12.33 13.21 -5.94
C GLN A 81 11.17 12.25 -5.71
N ILE A 82 11.42 10.95 -5.82
CA ILE A 82 10.42 9.92 -5.58
C ILE A 82 9.94 9.94 -4.12
N THR A 83 10.87 10.03 -3.19
CA THR A 83 10.56 10.10 -1.75
C THR A 83 9.74 11.35 -1.41
N MET A 84 10.03 12.50 -2.04
CA MET A 84 9.21 13.71 -1.89
C MET A 84 7.75 13.50 -2.35
N VAL A 85 7.54 12.86 -3.50
CA VAL A 85 6.18 12.58 -4.00
C VAL A 85 5.45 11.60 -3.09
N ILE A 86 6.14 10.55 -2.63
CA ILE A 86 5.59 9.61 -1.64
C ILE A 86 5.24 10.35 -0.34
N GLY A 87 6.14 11.22 0.13
CA GLY A 87 5.90 12.07 1.30
C GLY A 87 4.68 12.96 1.17
N MET A 88 4.46 13.57 0.00
CA MET A 88 3.24 14.33 -0.29
C MET A 88 1.98 13.45 -0.25
N ALA A 89 2.05 12.23 -0.76
CA ALA A 89 0.94 11.29 -0.72
C ALA A 89 0.59 10.87 0.73
N ILE A 90 1.61 10.59 1.56
CA ILE A 90 1.44 10.30 3.00
C ILE A 90 0.88 11.51 3.72
N PHE A 91 1.38 12.70 3.45
CA PHE A 91 0.87 13.93 4.05
C PHE A 91 -0.59 14.19 3.69
N ALA A 92 -0.97 13.97 2.43
CA ALA A 92 -2.37 14.05 2.01
C ALA A 92 -3.25 13.03 2.73
N TYR A 93 -2.77 11.79 2.92
CA TYR A 93 -3.46 10.79 3.73
C TYR A 93 -3.72 11.28 5.16
N LEU A 94 -2.69 11.81 5.83
CA LEU A 94 -2.78 12.30 7.21
C LEU A 94 -3.71 13.52 7.32
N LEU A 95 -3.69 14.43 6.35
CA LEU A 95 -4.62 15.56 6.31
C LEU A 95 -6.08 15.09 6.19
N ILE A 96 -6.34 14.16 5.29
CA ILE A 96 -7.69 13.63 5.09
C ILE A 96 -8.15 12.87 6.33
N GLU A 97 -7.30 12.05 6.92
CA GLU A 97 -7.64 11.30 8.13
C GLU A 97 -8.06 12.21 9.28
N ASN A 98 -7.34 13.32 9.50
CA ASN A 98 -7.55 14.17 10.66
C ASN A 98 -8.58 15.30 10.42
N LEU A 99 -8.67 15.86 9.20
CA LEU A 99 -9.44 17.07 8.96
C LEU A 99 -10.72 16.84 8.15
N LEU A 100 -10.75 15.82 7.27
CA LEU A 100 -11.85 15.71 6.31
C LEU A 100 -13.20 15.46 6.99
N THR A 101 -13.25 14.67 8.07
CA THR A 101 -14.49 14.42 8.80
C THR A 101 -15.08 15.72 9.33
N ALA A 102 -14.26 16.55 9.99
CA ALA A 102 -14.70 17.83 10.53
C ALA A 102 -15.19 18.79 9.43
N ILE A 103 -14.47 18.85 8.32
CA ILE A 103 -14.83 19.69 7.17
C ILE A 103 -16.16 19.23 6.56
N LEU A 104 -16.31 17.93 6.29
CA LEU A 104 -17.55 17.41 5.70
C LEU A 104 -18.75 17.55 6.63
N MET A 105 -18.56 17.34 7.94
CA MET A 105 -19.60 17.56 8.93
C MET A 105 -20.00 19.04 9.00
N GLY A 106 -19.01 19.96 8.98
CA GLY A 106 -19.29 21.40 8.93
C GLY A 106 -20.08 21.82 7.69
N ILE A 107 -19.72 21.29 6.52
CA ILE A 107 -20.46 21.53 5.27
C ILE A 107 -21.89 20.99 5.38
N ALA A 108 -22.07 19.80 5.92
CA ALA A 108 -23.40 19.20 6.11
C ALA A 108 -24.28 20.02 7.09
N GLN A 109 -23.71 20.57 8.17
CA GLN A 109 -24.40 21.47 9.09
C GLN A 109 -24.83 22.77 8.40
N ILE A 110 -23.96 23.38 7.59
CA ILE A 110 -24.30 24.57 6.80
C ILE A 110 -25.41 24.24 5.81
N ALA A 111 -25.46 23.04 5.26
CA ALA A 111 -26.54 22.56 4.40
C ALA A 111 -27.85 22.23 5.15
N GLY A 112 -27.92 22.49 6.47
CA GLY A 112 -29.08 22.24 7.29
C GLY A 112 -29.28 20.80 7.75
N MET A 113 -28.27 19.96 7.64
CA MET A 113 -28.31 18.59 8.16
C MET A 113 -27.96 18.61 9.66
N ASP A 114 -28.77 17.92 10.47
CA ASP A 114 -28.48 17.72 11.89
C ASP A 114 -27.42 16.61 12.03
N VAL A 115 -26.16 16.98 11.92
CA VAL A 115 -24.99 16.09 12.12
C VAL A 115 -23.95 16.82 12.96
N GLY A 116 -23.26 16.10 13.81
CA GLY A 116 -22.19 16.65 14.63
C GLY A 116 -21.05 15.68 14.83
N TYR A 117 -19.90 16.23 15.18
CA TYR A 117 -18.67 15.49 15.43
C TYR A 117 -18.09 15.92 16.78
N CYS A 118 -17.87 14.98 17.66
CA CYS A 118 -17.21 15.22 18.92
C CYS A 118 -15.69 15.01 18.76
N TYR A 119 -14.92 16.09 18.94
CA TYR A 119 -13.47 16.06 18.76
C TYR A 119 -12.73 15.31 19.88
N SER A 120 -13.36 15.17 21.06
CA SER A 120 -12.70 14.54 22.21
C SER A 120 -12.61 13.03 22.10
N ASP A 121 -13.60 12.41 21.49
CA ASP A 121 -13.76 10.95 21.41
C ASP A 121 -13.95 10.43 19.98
N GLY A 122 -13.94 11.33 18.99
CA GLY A 122 -14.07 10.97 17.57
C GLY A 122 -15.48 10.51 17.16
N THR A 123 -16.48 10.67 18.02
CA THR A 123 -17.82 10.14 17.76
C THR A 123 -18.66 11.08 16.89
N VAL A 124 -19.58 10.50 16.15
CA VAL A 124 -20.51 11.20 15.25
C VAL A 124 -21.93 11.04 15.77
N TYR A 125 -22.66 12.13 15.86
CA TYR A 125 -24.06 12.15 16.35
C TYR A 125 -25.00 12.87 15.36
N GLY A 126 -26.32 12.75 15.59
CA GLY A 126 -27.36 13.36 14.77
C GLY A 126 -27.89 12.44 13.68
N ASN A 127 -28.03 12.92 12.45
CA ASN A 127 -28.54 12.14 11.32
C ASN A 127 -27.58 11.02 10.92
N GLN A 128 -27.92 9.79 11.34
CA GLN A 128 -27.07 8.62 11.19
C GLN A 128 -26.78 8.27 9.72
N THR A 129 -27.73 8.50 8.81
CA THR A 129 -27.53 8.21 7.39
C THR A 129 -26.52 9.18 6.77
N ALA A 130 -26.65 10.48 7.04
CA ALA A 130 -25.71 11.48 6.56
C ALA A 130 -24.31 11.24 7.13
N ALA A 131 -24.22 10.98 8.43
CA ALA A 131 -22.97 10.65 9.11
C ALA A 131 -22.31 9.40 8.53
N LEU A 132 -23.07 8.35 8.28
CA LEU A 132 -22.58 7.12 7.64
C LEU A 132 -21.96 7.39 6.26
N VAL A 133 -22.65 8.13 5.41
CA VAL A 133 -22.17 8.47 4.06
C VAL A 133 -20.88 9.30 4.15
N ILE A 134 -20.81 10.27 5.06
CA ILE A 134 -19.61 11.09 5.25
C ILE A 134 -18.42 10.23 5.68
N LEU A 135 -18.61 9.33 6.63
CA LEU A 135 -17.55 8.41 7.09
C LEU A 135 -17.09 7.47 5.98
N MET A 136 -18.03 6.89 5.20
CA MET A 136 -17.69 6.05 4.06
C MET A 136 -16.90 6.84 2.99
N CYS A 137 -17.30 8.05 2.69
CA CYS A 137 -16.56 8.94 1.80
C CYS A 137 -15.14 9.21 2.32
N LYS A 138 -15.01 9.52 3.62
CA LYS A 138 -13.69 9.70 4.26
C LYS A 138 -12.80 8.49 4.03
N THR A 139 -13.30 7.29 4.33
CA THR A 139 -12.52 6.03 4.20
C THR A 139 -12.01 5.82 2.79
N VAL A 140 -12.81 6.08 1.77
CA VAL A 140 -12.36 5.96 0.38
C VAL A 140 -11.37 7.05 0.02
N LEU A 141 -11.67 8.31 0.35
CA LEU A 141 -10.86 9.46 -0.05
C LEU A 141 -9.48 9.44 0.59
N LYS A 142 -9.34 8.96 1.85
CA LYS A 142 -8.03 8.89 2.52
C LYS A 142 -7.00 8.05 1.79
N PHE A 143 -7.43 7.03 1.03
CA PHE A 143 -6.54 6.20 0.21
C PHE A 143 -6.51 6.63 -1.25
N MET A 144 -7.67 7.00 -1.81
CA MET A 144 -7.76 7.31 -3.25
C MET A 144 -7.08 8.64 -3.62
N VAL A 145 -7.09 9.64 -2.75
CA VAL A 145 -6.38 10.89 -3.01
C VAL A 145 -4.86 10.68 -3.10
N PRO A 146 -4.19 9.98 -2.15
CA PRO A 146 -2.79 9.61 -2.32
C PRO A 146 -2.50 8.80 -3.60
N VAL A 147 -3.37 7.84 -3.94
CA VAL A 147 -3.29 7.07 -5.18
C VAL A 147 -3.31 7.99 -6.41
N LEU A 148 -4.22 8.97 -6.42
CA LEU A 148 -4.31 9.94 -7.52
C LEU A 148 -3.05 10.82 -7.60
N ILE A 149 -2.52 11.27 -6.47
CA ILE A 149 -1.26 12.04 -6.42
C ILE A 149 -0.12 11.24 -7.04
N LEU A 150 0.08 9.99 -6.59
CA LEU A 150 1.12 9.12 -7.13
C LEU A 150 0.96 8.90 -8.64
N ARG A 151 -0.26 8.63 -9.08
CA ARG A 151 -0.54 8.41 -10.51
C ARG A 151 -0.32 9.63 -11.38
N CYS A 152 -0.78 10.79 -10.93
CA CYS A 152 -0.58 12.04 -11.67
C CYS A 152 0.90 12.38 -11.78
N CYS A 153 1.67 12.22 -10.68
CA CYS A 153 3.09 12.51 -10.67
C CYS A 153 3.89 11.50 -11.49
N PHE A 154 3.71 10.19 -11.25
CA PHE A 154 4.53 9.16 -11.89
C PHE A 154 4.02 8.70 -13.26
N ARG A 155 2.85 9.16 -13.70
CA ARG A 155 2.22 8.77 -14.99
C ARG A 155 2.22 7.27 -15.24
N MET A 156 2.03 6.50 -14.15
CA MET A 156 2.07 5.04 -14.22
C MET A 156 0.83 4.49 -14.91
N PRO A 157 0.98 3.62 -15.93
CA PRO A 157 -0.17 3.01 -16.60
C PRO A 157 -0.88 2.03 -15.67
N ARG A 158 -2.21 1.97 -15.78
CA ARG A 158 -3.05 1.06 -14.96
C ARG A 158 -2.62 -0.40 -15.07
N ARG A 159 -2.09 -0.81 -16.23
CA ARG A 159 -1.64 -2.19 -16.46
C ARG A 159 -0.41 -2.56 -15.62
N VAL A 160 0.39 -1.59 -15.20
CA VAL A 160 1.56 -1.81 -14.33
C VAL A 160 1.13 -1.81 -12.87
N ALA A 161 0.40 -0.77 -12.45
CA ALA A 161 0.01 -0.60 -11.07
C ALA A 161 -1.06 -1.62 -10.60
N TYR A 162 -2.01 -1.97 -11.49
CA TYR A 162 -3.17 -2.80 -11.15
C TYR A 162 -3.34 -3.93 -12.14
N HIS A 163 -2.42 -4.87 -12.08
CA HIS A 163 -2.56 -6.09 -12.84
C HIS A 163 -3.49 -7.05 -12.08
N TRP A 164 -4.70 -7.23 -12.62
CA TRP A 164 -5.76 -8.07 -11.99
C TRP A 164 -5.65 -9.54 -12.37
N LYS A 165 -4.91 -9.85 -13.44
CA LYS A 165 -4.75 -11.22 -13.89
C LYS A 165 -3.69 -11.93 -13.05
N LEU A 166 -4.04 -13.07 -12.51
CA LEU A 166 -3.10 -13.94 -11.80
C LEU A 166 -2.25 -14.68 -12.83
N ASP A 167 -1.00 -14.29 -12.97
CA ASP A 167 -0.08 -14.96 -13.89
C ASP A 167 0.48 -16.25 -13.28
N SER A 168 0.66 -16.28 -11.96
CA SER A 168 1.09 -17.48 -11.22
C SER A 168 0.09 -17.84 -10.12
N PRO A 169 -0.92 -18.68 -10.41
CA PRO A 169 -1.93 -19.06 -9.42
C PRO A 169 -1.36 -19.90 -8.26
N ARG A 170 -0.20 -20.50 -8.42
CA ARG A 170 0.45 -21.33 -7.38
C ARG A 170 0.92 -20.53 -6.17
N GLU A 171 1.26 -19.26 -6.34
CA GLU A 171 1.71 -18.39 -5.27
C GLU A 171 0.56 -17.91 -4.36
N PHE A 172 -0.68 -18.00 -4.84
CA PHE A 172 -1.84 -17.54 -4.10
C PHE A 172 -2.12 -18.36 -2.82
N PRO A 173 -2.16 -19.71 -2.86
CA PRO A 173 -2.31 -20.52 -1.64
C PRO A 173 -1.19 -20.30 -0.63
N ALA A 174 0.05 -20.14 -1.10
CA ALA A 174 1.19 -19.88 -0.24
C ALA A 174 1.03 -18.52 0.50
N ALA A 175 0.61 -17.48 -0.19
CA ALA A 175 0.34 -16.17 0.42
C ALA A 175 -0.77 -16.25 1.48
N ILE A 176 -1.84 -17.01 1.20
CA ILE A 176 -2.91 -17.26 2.18
C ILE A 176 -2.35 -17.99 3.40
N ALA A 177 -1.63 -19.08 3.22
CA ALA A 177 -1.07 -19.86 4.32
C ALA A 177 -0.17 -19.01 5.21
N VAL A 178 0.73 -18.21 4.63
CA VAL A 178 1.60 -17.31 5.39
C VAL A 178 0.78 -16.25 6.12
N THR A 179 -0.26 -15.69 5.51
CA THR A 179 -1.16 -14.72 6.17
C THR A 179 -1.85 -15.34 7.39
N LEU A 180 -2.32 -16.58 7.27
CA LEU A 180 -2.93 -17.32 8.38
C LEU A 180 -1.93 -17.57 9.51
N ILE A 181 -0.69 -17.95 9.19
CA ILE A 181 0.38 -18.15 10.17
C ILE A 181 0.69 -16.82 10.90
N VAL A 182 0.86 -15.73 10.15
CA VAL A 182 1.12 -14.40 10.74
C VAL A 182 -0.02 -14.01 11.68
N PHE A 183 -1.27 -14.23 11.27
CA PHE A 183 -2.43 -13.95 12.11
C PHE A 183 -2.46 -14.83 13.37
N ALA A 184 -2.16 -16.12 13.26
CA ALA A 184 -2.11 -17.05 14.39
C ALA A 184 -1.02 -16.64 15.40
N VAL A 185 0.20 -16.37 14.93
CA VAL A 185 1.32 -15.92 15.78
C VAL A 185 0.97 -14.61 16.50
N ALA A 186 0.37 -13.68 15.79
CA ALA A 186 -0.08 -12.43 16.37
C ALA A 186 -1.15 -12.63 17.46
N ASN A 187 -2.10 -13.53 17.23
CA ASN A 187 -3.11 -13.85 18.25
C ASN A 187 -2.49 -14.48 19.52
N VAL A 188 -1.47 -15.32 19.37
CA VAL A 188 -0.72 -15.84 20.54
C VAL A 188 -0.02 -14.71 21.28
N TRP A 189 0.60 -13.78 20.58
CA TRP A 189 1.20 -12.60 21.20
C TRP A 189 0.17 -11.77 21.98
N LEU A 190 -1.05 -11.64 21.43
CA LEU A 190 -2.15 -10.93 22.09
C LEU A 190 -2.63 -11.58 23.39
N LEU A 191 -2.58 -12.92 23.48
CA LEU A 191 -2.91 -13.63 24.71
C LEU A 191 -1.97 -13.28 25.87
N PHE A 192 -0.74 -12.91 25.56
CA PHE A 192 0.28 -12.53 26.56
C PHE A 192 0.42 -11.02 26.74
N SER A 193 -0.21 -10.21 25.91
CA SER A 193 -0.15 -8.75 26.00
C SER A 193 -1.34 -8.22 26.80
N PRO A 194 -1.13 -7.43 27.85
CA PRO A 194 -2.22 -6.80 28.62
C PRO A 194 -2.91 -5.64 27.88
N VAL A 195 -2.45 -5.31 26.69
CA VAL A 195 -2.99 -4.20 25.87
C VAL A 195 -4.23 -4.69 25.13
N ASN A 196 -5.31 -3.89 25.17
CA ASN A 196 -6.51 -4.11 24.38
C ASN A 196 -6.21 -3.90 22.88
N PHE A 197 -5.63 -4.92 22.25
CA PHE A 197 -5.25 -4.88 20.85
C PHE A 197 -6.44 -4.62 19.93
N LEU A 198 -7.57 -5.23 20.21
CA LEU A 198 -8.77 -5.08 19.39
C LEU A 198 -9.27 -3.64 19.39
N SER A 199 -9.22 -2.96 20.54
CA SER A 199 -9.59 -1.55 20.64
C SER A 199 -8.63 -0.61 19.92
N SER A 200 -7.36 -0.98 19.85
CA SER A 200 -6.30 -0.21 19.15
C SER A 200 -6.17 -0.58 17.67
N SER A 201 -6.97 -1.53 17.17
CA SER A 201 -6.98 -1.88 15.76
C SER A 201 -7.79 -0.85 14.95
N THR A 202 -7.50 -0.76 13.65
CA THR A 202 -8.28 0.09 12.73
C THR A 202 -9.77 -0.23 12.75
N LEU A 203 -10.12 -1.49 12.97
CA LEU A 203 -11.51 -1.93 13.09
C LEU A 203 -12.13 -1.50 14.44
N GLY A 204 -11.36 -1.52 15.52
CA GLY A 204 -11.78 -1.02 16.82
C GLY A 204 -12.03 0.48 16.78
N GLU A 205 -11.13 1.26 16.21
CA GLU A 205 -11.31 2.70 15.99
C GLU A 205 -12.56 2.99 15.15
N ALA A 206 -12.77 2.25 14.06
CA ALA A 206 -13.95 2.36 13.23
C ALA A 206 -15.25 2.07 14.02
N TYR A 207 -15.22 1.05 14.88
CA TYR A 207 -16.36 0.72 15.75
C TYR A 207 -16.65 1.84 16.74
N TYR A 208 -15.63 2.34 17.44
CA TYR A 208 -15.83 3.43 18.41
C TYR A 208 -16.41 4.68 17.75
N THR A 209 -15.96 5.01 16.54
CA THR A 209 -16.49 6.15 15.78
C THR A 209 -18.00 6.06 15.53
N VAL A 210 -18.53 4.85 15.33
CA VAL A 210 -19.97 4.63 15.06
C VAL A 210 -20.72 4.02 16.26
N SER A 211 -20.11 3.94 17.42
CA SER A 211 -20.66 3.27 18.61
C SER A 211 -22.04 3.77 19.05
N TYR A 212 -22.33 5.06 18.80
CA TYR A 212 -23.60 5.70 19.12
C TYR A 212 -24.69 5.54 18.05
N MET A 213 -24.33 4.95 16.90
CA MET A 213 -25.30 4.67 15.84
C MET A 213 -26.12 3.40 16.15
N ARG A 214 -27.27 3.26 15.49
CA ARG A 214 -28.05 2.02 15.53
C ARG A 214 -27.20 0.85 15.02
N ARG A 215 -27.40 -0.33 15.59
CA ARG A 215 -26.61 -1.54 15.27
C ARG A 215 -26.55 -1.88 13.78
N SER A 216 -27.63 -1.62 13.04
CA SER A 216 -27.64 -1.81 11.58
C SER A 216 -26.62 -0.90 10.86
N TYR A 217 -26.52 0.35 11.25
CA TYR A 217 -25.54 1.30 10.69
C TYR A 217 -24.11 0.94 11.08
N GLN A 218 -23.91 0.49 12.32
CA GLN A 218 -22.59 -0.01 12.77
C GLN A 218 -22.11 -1.17 11.91
N ILE A 219 -22.97 -2.19 11.70
CA ILE A 219 -22.62 -3.37 10.89
C ILE A 219 -22.33 -2.96 9.44
N VAL A 220 -23.17 -2.11 8.84
CA VAL A 220 -22.97 -1.63 7.46
C VAL A 220 -21.64 -0.88 7.33
N TYR A 221 -21.33 0.01 8.28
CA TYR A 221 -20.08 0.76 8.26
C TYR A 221 -18.86 -0.17 8.43
N LEU A 222 -18.88 -1.09 9.39
CA LEU A 222 -17.77 -2.00 9.63
C LEU A 222 -17.51 -2.93 8.44
N VAL A 223 -18.56 -3.47 7.81
CA VAL A 223 -18.41 -4.30 6.60
C VAL A 223 -17.83 -3.45 5.47
N PHE A 224 -18.30 -2.23 5.30
CA PHE A 224 -17.76 -1.32 4.28
C PHE A 224 -16.30 -0.97 4.56
N GLU A 225 -15.93 -0.67 5.80
CA GLU A 225 -14.57 -0.34 6.22
C GLU A 225 -13.61 -1.50 5.93
N VAL A 226 -13.98 -2.72 6.29
CA VAL A 226 -13.20 -3.94 5.97
C VAL A 226 -12.93 -4.07 4.48
N LEU A 227 -13.95 -3.87 3.64
CA LEU A 227 -13.81 -3.96 2.19
C LEU A 227 -12.97 -2.79 1.63
N ALA A 228 -13.30 -1.57 2.04
CA ALA A 228 -12.65 -0.36 1.54
C ALA A 228 -11.16 -0.31 1.91
N ILE A 229 -10.81 -0.61 3.17
CA ILE A 229 -9.40 -0.67 3.59
C ILE A 229 -8.66 -1.78 2.84
N SER A 230 -9.25 -2.98 2.74
CA SER A 230 -8.60 -4.11 2.08
C SER A 230 -8.30 -3.84 0.62
N ILE A 231 -9.16 -3.13 -0.08
CA ILE A 231 -8.95 -2.80 -1.49
C ILE A 231 -8.07 -1.55 -1.64
N CYS A 232 -8.49 -0.44 -1.04
CA CYS A 232 -7.89 0.87 -1.30
C CYS A 232 -6.47 0.99 -0.73
N LYS A 233 -6.21 0.43 0.45
CA LYS A 233 -4.87 0.42 1.06
C LYS A 233 -3.90 -0.42 0.24
N GLU A 234 -4.34 -1.58 -0.27
CA GLU A 234 -3.50 -2.43 -1.10
C GLU A 234 -3.21 -1.81 -2.48
N LEU A 235 -4.19 -1.11 -3.06
CA LEU A 235 -3.97 -0.36 -4.30
C LEU A 235 -2.93 0.76 -4.10
N LEU A 236 -2.95 1.44 -2.95
CA LEU A 236 -1.99 2.48 -2.63
C LEU A 236 -0.58 1.89 -2.41
N LEU A 237 -0.47 0.91 -1.52
CA LEU A 237 0.81 0.36 -1.10
C LEU A 237 1.44 -0.53 -2.17
N HIS A 238 0.72 -1.59 -2.56
CA HIS A 238 1.26 -2.63 -3.44
C HIS A 238 0.89 -2.42 -4.91
N GLY A 239 -0.11 -1.58 -5.20
CA GLY A 239 -0.40 -1.13 -6.55
C GLY A 239 0.56 -0.03 -7.02
N ASP A 240 0.56 1.12 -6.38
CA ASP A 240 1.31 2.28 -6.86
C ASP A 240 2.70 2.41 -6.22
N MET A 241 2.83 2.42 -4.88
CA MET A 241 4.11 2.66 -4.23
C MET A 241 5.14 1.58 -4.50
N LEU A 242 4.77 0.31 -4.39
CA LEU A 242 5.66 -0.82 -4.64
C LEU A 242 6.30 -0.72 -6.03
N HIS A 243 5.49 -0.44 -7.07
CA HIS A 243 5.98 -0.38 -8.44
C HIS A 243 6.88 0.83 -8.70
N VAL A 244 6.62 1.96 -8.06
CA VAL A 244 7.51 3.13 -8.16
C VAL A 244 8.86 2.84 -7.52
N LEU A 245 8.87 2.20 -6.35
CA LEU A 245 10.09 1.86 -5.61
C LEU A 245 10.86 0.70 -6.23
N ARG A 246 10.18 -0.19 -6.96
CA ARG A 246 10.76 -1.39 -7.60
C ARG A 246 11.90 -1.08 -8.56
N GLN A 247 12.00 0.13 -9.09
CA GLN A 247 13.11 0.52 -9.96
C GLN A 247 14.47 0.56 -9.24
N PHE A 248 14.50 0.58 -7.92
CA PHE A 248 15.72 0.53 -7.10
C PHE A 248 16.08 -0.89 -6.66
N GLY A 249 15.12 -1.81 -6.73
CA GLY A 249 15.27 -3.21 -6.35
C GLY A 249 13.97 -3.77 -5.81
N ASP A 250 13.73 -5.07 -6.00
CA ASP A 250 12.50 -5.72 -5.55
C ASP A 250 12.40 -5.75 -4.02
N TRP A 251 13.50 -6.12 -3.35
CA TRP A 251 13.55 -6.18 -1.89
C TRP A 251 13.47 -4.80 -1.26
N ASP A 252 14.18 -3.82 -1.83
CA ASP A 252 14.12 -2.43 -1.37
C ASP A 252 12.69 -1.88 -1.47
N ALA A 253 12.00 -2.17 -2.58
CA ALA A 253 10.62 -1.78 -2.77
C ALA A 253 9.69 -2.41 -1.73
N VAL A 254 9.84 -3.72 -1.46
CA VAL A 254 9.03 -4.43 -0.45
C VAL A 254 9.26 -3.85 0.94
N ILE A 255 10.52 -3.67 1.34
CA ILE A 255 10.88 -3.16 2.67
C ILE A 255 10.39 -1.71 2.85
N LEU A 256 10.65 -0.83 1.87
CA LEU A 256 10.22 0.56 1.96
C LEU A 256 8.69 0.71 1.96
N THR A 257 7.98 -0.10 1.16
CA THR A 257 6.52 -0.13 1.17
C THR A 257 5.98 -0.61 2.51
N ALA A 258 6.62 -1.60 3.13
CA ALA A 258 6.24 -2.08 4.45
C ALA A 258 6.48 -1.04 5.55
N VAL A 259 7.57 -0.27 5.48
CA VAL A 259 7.82 0.87 6.38
C VAL A 259 6.73 1.92 6.21
N VAL A 260 6.35 2.27 4.98
CA VAL A 260 5.25 3.21 4.74
C VAL A 260 3.93 2.67 5.29
N ALA A 261 3.64 1.38 5.13
CA ALA A 261 2.44 0.75 5.70
C ALA A 261 2.34 0.92 7.22
N VAL A 262 3.50 0.80 7.91
CA VAL A 262 3.61 1.05 9.35
C VAL A 262 3.37 2.54 9.68
N CYS A 263 3.92 3.46 8.90
CA CYS A 263 3.69 4.90 9.09
C CYS A 263 2.21 5.30 8.90
N LEU A 264 1.45 4.53 8.13
CA LEU A 264 0.01 4.71 7.95
C LEU A 264 -0.82 4.01 9.02
N SER A 265 -0.21 3.25 9.95
CA SER A 265 -0.91 2.64 11.08
C SER A 265 -0.96 3.62 12.26
N HIS A 266 -2.10 3.66 12.95
CA HIS A 266 -2.33 4.62 14.04
C HIS A 266 -1.91 4.09 15.42
N SER A 267 -1.61 2.79 15.51
CA SER A 267 -1.34 2.14 16.79
C SER A 267 0.01 1.45 16.82
N CYS A 268 0.78 1.73 17.88
CA CYS A 268 2.04 1.04 18.12
C CYS A 268 1.87 -0.48 18.32
N THR A 269 0.71 -0.93 18.80
CA THR A 269 0.43 -2.35 19.00
C THR A 269 0.26 -3.12 17.70
N THR A 270 -0.15 -2.44 16.62
CA THR A 270 -0.37 -3.05 15.31
C THR A 270 0.85 -2.95 14.38
N ILE A 271 1.90 -2.22 14.77
CA ILE A 271 3.09 -1.98 13.94
C ILE A 271 3.70 -3.28 13.43
N LEU A 272 3.97 -4.23 14.31
CA LEU A 272 4.64 -5.48 13.94
C LEU A 272 3.78 -6.31 12.97
N MET A 273 2.47 -6.30 13.17
CA MET A 273 1.53 -6.99 12.29
C MET A 273 1.43 -6.33 10.92
N GLU A 274 1.32 -5.00 10.89
CA GLU A 274 1.29 -4.25 9.63
C GLU A 274 2.60 -4.41 8.85
N LEU A 275 3.74 -4.41 9.54
CA LEU A 275 5.04 -4.65 8.92
C LEU A 275 5.12 -6.04 8.28
N THR A 276 4.85 -7.08 9.07
CA THR A 276 4.93 -8.47 8.58
C THR A 276 3.91 -8.73 7.49
N PHE A 277 2.69 -8.25 7.65
CA PHE A 277 1.64 -8.38 6.65
C PHE A 277 2.02 -7.68 5.33
N SER A 278 2.54 -6.45 5.38
CA SER A 278 2.93 -5.71 4.18
C SER A 278 4.13 -6.35 3.48
N LEU A 279 5.08 -6.91 4.23
CA LEU A 279 6.18 -7.69 3.64
C LEU A 279 5.65 -8.92 2.87
N VAL A 280 4.74 -9.68 3.48
CA VAL A 280 4.13 -10.86 2.83
C VAL A 280 3.35 -10.47 1.58
N SER A 281 2.53 -9.42 1.68
CA SER A 281 1.74 -8.91 0.56
C SER A 281 2.63 -8.41 -0.58
N GLY A 282 3.70 -7.68 -0.27
CA GLY A 282 4.66 -7.20 -1.26
C GLY A 282 5.33 -8.33 -2.03
N VAL A 283 5.80 -9.35 -1.31
CA VAL A 283 6.38 -10.57 -1.95
C VAL A 283 5.33 -11.31 -2.78
N ALA A 284 4.11 -11.43 -2.27
CA ALA A 284 3.01 -12.09 -3.00
C ALA A 284 2.68 -11.38 -4.32
N VAL A 285 2.65 -10.04 -4.32
CA VAL A 285 2.44 -9.23 -5.53
C VAL A 285 3.56 -9.43 -6.53
N LEU A 286 4.81 -9.35 -6.09
CA LEU A 286 5.96 -9.52 -6.98
C LEU A 286 6.01 -10.93 -7.60
N ARG A 287 5.70 -11.97 -6.84
CA ARG A 287 5.73 -13.35 -7.32
C ARG A 287 4.53 -13.71 -8.19
N SER A 288 3.35 -13.24 -7.84
CA SER A 288 2.13 -13.53 -8.61
C SER A 288 1.95 -12.63 -9.83
N GLY A 289 2.64 -11.49 -9.88
CA GLY A 289 2.44 -10.45 -10.89
C GLY A 289 1.09 -9.74 -10.79
N SER A 290 0.38 -9.87 -9.66
CA SER A 290 -0.98 -9.34 -9.48
C SER A 290 -1.19 -8.76 -8.08
N VAL A 291 -2.01 -7.71 -7.98
CA VAL A 291 -2.41 -7.12 -6.70
C VAL A 291 -3.49 -7.96 -5.99
N VAL A 292 -4.16 -8.85 -6.71
CA VAL A 292 -5.27 -9.66 -6.18
C VAL A 292 -4.91 -10.46 -4.93
N PRO A 293 -3.77 -11.18 -4.86
CA PRO A 293 -3.37 -11.91 -3.65
C PRO A 293 -3.23 -11.01 -2.42
N ALA A 294 -2.66 -9.82 -2.58
CA ALA A 294 -2.50 -8.89 -1.48
C ALA A 294 -3.85 -8.39 -0.96
N ILE A 295 -4.75 -7.99 -1.86
CA ILE A 295 -6.12 -7.59 -1.49
C ILE A 295 -6.83 -8.72 -0.76
N PHE A 296 -6.76 -9.94 -1.27
CA PHE A 296 -7.41 -11.08 -0.67
C PHE A 296 -6.85 -11.43 0.71
N CYS A 297 -5.52 -11.42 0.86
CA CYS A 297 -4.86 -11.67 2.13
C CYS A 297 -5.24 -10.61 3.18
N ARG A 298 -5.31 -9.33 2.79
CA ARG A 298 -5.75 -8.26 3.68
C ARG A 298 -7.23 -8.38 4.03
N LEU A 299 -8.07 -8.73 3.06
CA LEU A 299 -9.48 -8.98 3.33
C LEU A 299 -9.66 -10.13 4.33
N LEU A 300 -8.96 -11.23 4.13
CA LEU A 300 -8.98 -12.37 5.04
C LEU A 300 -8.53 -11.97 6.46
N TYR A 301 -7.44 -11.22 6.56
CA TYR A 301 -6.95 -10.68 7.83
C TYR A 301 -8.01 -9.84 8.55
N HIS A 302 -8.63 -8.89 7.85
CA HIS A 302 -9.67 -8.05 8.46
C HIS A 302 -10.95 -8.80 8.80
N VAL A 303 -11.35 -9.79 8.00
CA VAL A 303 -12.50 -10.65 8.31
C VAL A 303 -12.25 -11.48 9.58
N MET A 304 -11.04 -12.02 9.73
CA MET A 304 -10.67 -12.75 10.95
C MET A 304 -10.63 -11.82 12.17
N LEU A 305 -10.07 -10.61 12.00
CA LEU A 305 -10.06 -9.59 13.04
C LEU A 305 -11.49 -9.16 13.43
N PHE A 306 -12.38 -9.02 12.44
CA PHE A 306 -13.79 -8.74 12.68
C PHE A 306 -14.48 -9.86 13.48
N GLY A 307 -14.17 -11.12 13.20
CA GLY A 307 -14.67 -12.25 13.96
C GLY A 307 -14.26 -12.20 15.42
N LEU A 308 -12.99 -11.90 15.69
CA LEU A 308 -12.50 -11.72 17.08
C LEU A 308 -13.19 -10.54 17.78
N PHE A 309 -13.30 -9.42 17.09
CA PHE A 309 -13.94 -8.23 17.63
C PHE A 309 -15.43 -8.45 17.92
N ALA A 310 -16.16 -9.15 17.06
CA ALA A 310 -17.55 -9.51 17.29
C ALA A 310 -17.71 -10.41 18.54
N MET A 311 -16.78 -11.32 18.77
CA MET A 311 -16.77 -12.18 19.96
C MET A 311 -16.49 -11.39 21.24
N GLU A 312 -15.58 -10.42 21.20
CA GLU A 312 -15.30 -9.54 22.33
C GLU A 312 -16.53 -8.70 22.71
N ILE A 313 -17.17 -8.07 21.72
CA ILE A 313 -18.39 -7.26 21.95
C ILE A 313 -19.52 -8.09 22.54
N TRP A 314 -19.66 -9.35 22.12
CA TRP A 314 -20.69 -10.25 22.65
C TRP A 314 -20.32 -10.86 24.01
N GLN A 315 -19.17 -10.44 24.60
CA GLN A 315 -18.67 -10.93 25.89
C GLN A 315 -18.64 -12.46 25.96
N SER A 316 -18.40 -13.11 24.82
CA SER A 316 -18.32 -14.55 24.79
C SER A 316 -16.97 -14.98 25.34
N SER A 317 -16.98 -15.85 26.36
CA SER A 317 -15.79 -16.50 26.91
C SER A 317 -15.05 -17.38 25.87
N PHE A 318 -15.55 -17.45 24.65
CA PHE A 318 -15.03 -18.27 23.57
C PHE A 318 -13.90 -17.64 22.76
N TRP A 319 -13.60 -16.34 22.97
CA TRP A 319 -12.55 -15.69 22.17
C TRP A 319 -11.17 -16.35 22.32
N GLN A 320 -10.81 -16.78 23.53
CA GLN A 320 -9.56 -17.50 23.79
C GLN A 320 -9.55 -18.86 23.10
N SER A 321 -10.67 -19.59 23.19
CA SER A 321 -10.86 -20.87 22.51
C SER A 321 -10.81 -20.72 20.98
N TYR A 322 -11.34 -19.63 20.45
CA TYR A 322 -11.25 -19.31 19.02
C TYR A 322 -9.82 -19.07 18.58
N CYS A 323 -9.06 -18.29 19.31
CA CYS A 323 -7.64 -18.06 19.00
C CYS A 323 -6.83 -19.36 19.06
N LEU A 324 -7.08 -20.20 20.07
CA LEU A 324 -6.43 -21.51 20.20
C LEU A 324 -6.85 -22.49 19.10
N LEU A 325 -8.15 -22.53 18.77
CA LEU A 325 -8.65 -23.37 17.67
C LEU A 325 -8.02 -22.95 16.34
N PHE A 326 -7.91 -21.63 16.11
CA PHE A 326 -7.32 -21.09 14.90
C PHE A 326 -5.83 -21.41 14.82
N LEU A 327 -5.10 -21.30 15.92
CA LEU A 327 -3.70 -21.73 16.00
C LEU A 327 -3.55 -23.22 15.69
N PHE A 328 -4.44 -24.06 16.23
CA PHE A 328 -4.44 -25.52 16.00
C PHE A 328 -4.75 -25.88 14.54
N LEU A 329 -5.60 -25.11 13.86
CA LEU A 329 -5.93 -25.34 12.45
C LEU A 329 -4.82 -24.91 11.49
N VAL A 330 -3.92 -24.05 11.93
CA VAL A 330 -2.80 -23.52 11.11
C VAL A 330 -1.50 -24.30 11.33
N LEU A 331 -1.30 -24.92 12.50
CA LEU A 331 -0.20 -25.83 12.78
C LEU A 331 -0.46 -27.22 12.24
#